data_5d8acac37b8b5f8fd022447be9dc7860
#
_entry.id   5d8acac37b8b5f8fd022447be9dc7860
#
_cell.length_a   1.000
_cell.length_b   1.000
_cell.length_c   1.000
_cell.angle_alpha   90.00
_cell.angle_beta   90.00
_cell.angle_gamma   90.00
#
_symmetry.space_group_name_H-M   'P 1'
#
loop_
_entity.id
_entity.type
_entity.pdbx_description
1 polymer ?
#
loop_
_entity_poly.entity_id
_entity_poly.type
_entity_poly.pdbx_seq_one_letter_code
_entity_poly.pdbx_strand_id
1 'polypeptide(L)'
;DIKRINIIADYISSHDVRLPNGDPFTVRRLQMLGGDFGMKPGYERMHWTIDGAFAGMDGSAPEGPGHAGDIRLSDGFLQEAMDLTSSYASPLYWPLQEFIYQNGDCAPAGWAASHVIGSDPRFSTDARPLAFIGEAALPEMFEEDSSLKPFRDLVNLMMSDTHWGTIYDAAQ
;
A
#
# COMPACT_ATOMS: atom_id res chain seq x y z
N ASP A 1 10.88 -13.61 6.89
CA ASP A 1 10.03 -12.46 6.49
C ASP A 1 8.61 -12.53 7.07
N ILE A 2 7.83 -13.62 6.90
CA ILE A 2 6.43 -13.70 7.37
C ILE A 2 6.28 -13.33 8.85
N LYS A 3 7.15 -13.86 9.72
CA LYS A 3 7.11 -13.52 11.16
C LYS A 3 7.35 -12.03 11.38
N ARG A 4 8.36 -11.44 10.71
CA ARG A 4 8.68 -10.01 10.83
C ARG A 4 7.53 -9.15 10.36
N ILE A 5 6.93 -9.48 9.21
CA ILE A 5 5.79 -8.76 8.65
C ILE A 5 4.61 -8.76 9.63
N ASN A 6 4.30 -9.91 10.24
CA ASN A 6 3.23 -9.98 11.25
C ASN A 6 3.55 -9.14 12.49
N ILE A 7 4.79 -9.15 12.98
CA ILE A 7 5.22 -8.32 14.12
C ILE A 7 5.09 -6.83 13.78
N ILE A 8 5.50 -6.41 12.57
CA ILE A 8 5.35 -5.03 12.10
C ILE A 8 3.87 -4.64 12.06
N ALA A 9 3.01 -5.51 11.50
CA ALA A 9 1.58 -5.25 11.41
C ALA A 9 0.92 -5.14 12.79
N ASP A 10 1.30 -6.00 13.75
CA ASP A 10 0.79 -5.97 15.12
C ASP A 10 1.23 -4.70 15.85
N TYR A 11 2.50 -4.28 15.63
CA TYR A 11 3.01 -3.04 16.19
C TYR A 11 2.25 -1.82 15.64
N ILE A 12 2.09 -1.73 14.32
CA ILE A 12 1.36 -0.64 13.66
C ILE A 12 -0.11 -0.60 14.11
N SER A 13 -0.77 -1.77 14.29
CA SER A 13 -2.16 -1.84 14.74
C SER A 13 -2.36 -1.28 16.14
N SER A 14 -1.34 -1.32 16.99
CA SER A 14 -1.41 -0.95 18.41
C SER A 14 -0.77 0.41 18.73
N HIS A 15 -0.11 1.07 17.76
CA HIS A 15 0.62 2.32 17.94
C HIS A 15 0.27 3.33 16.83
N ASP A 16 0.32 4.62 17.16
CA ASP A 16 0.24 5.69 16.15
C ASP A 16 1.61 5.87 15.49
N VAL A 17 1.87 5.06 14.46
CA VAL A 17 3.12 5.12 13.71
C VAL A 17 3.01 6.15 12.60
N ARG A 18 4.03 7.01 12.50
CA ARG A 18 4.09 8.05 11.47
C ARG A 18 5.30 7.86 10.57
N LEU A 19 5.08 8.11 9.27
CA LEU A 19 6.14 8.20 8.27
C LEU A 19 6.90 9.54 8.44
N PRO A 20 8.11 9.70 7.87
CA PRO A 20 8.91 10.92 8.02
C PRO A 20 8.20 12.21 7.58
N ASN A 21 7.26 12.13 6.65
CA ASN A 21 6.44 13.27 6.20
C ASN A 21 5.23 13.56 7.11
N GLY A 22 5.05 12.79 8.19
CA GLY A 22 3.92 12.91 9.12
C GLY A 22 2.66 12.14 8.75
N ASP A 23 2.62 11.49 7.59
CA ASP A 23 1.51 10.65 7.18
C ASP A 23 1.37 9.43 8.11
N PRO A 24 0.16 8.90 8.33
CA PRO A 24 -0.03 7.68 9.09
C PRO A 24 0.60 6.50 8.34
N PHE A 25 1.27 5.62 9.09
CA PHE A 25 1.72 4.33 8.58
C PHE A 25 0.79 3.25 9.10
N THR A 26 -0.25 2.96 8.34
CA THR A 26 -1.30 1.99 8.67
C THR A 26 -0.92 0.59 8.20
N VAL A 27 -1.61 -0.45 8.72
CA VAL A 27 -1.44 -1.83 8.21
C VAL A 27 -1.83 -1.92 6.74
N ARG A 28 -2.85 -1.16 6.30
CA ARG A 28 -3.20 -1.07 4.88
C ARG A 28 -2.02 -0.52 4.06
N ARG A 29 -1.37 0.53 4.52
CA ARG A 29 -0.19 1.09 3.84
C ARG A 29 1.00 0.13 3.85
N LEU A 30 1.18 -0.67 4.90
CA LEU A 30 2.15 -1.78 4.91
C LEU A 30 1.83 -2.82 3.82
N GLN A 31 0.56 -3.21 3.66
CA GLN A 31 0.16 -4.15 2.60
C GLN A 31 0.46 -3.62 1.20
N MET A 32 0.37 -2.30 0.98
CA MET A 32 0.63 -1.65 -0.31
C MET A 32 2.09 -1.71 -0.74
N LEU A 33 3.04 -2.01 0.14
CA LEU A 33 4.43 -2.27 -0.24
C LEU A 33 4.53 -3.40 -1.27
N GLY A 34 3.53 -4.28 -1.33
CA GLY A 34 3.45 -5.35 -2.34
C GLY A 34 3.36 -4.88 -3.78
N GLY A 35 3.04 -3.60 -4.04
CA GLY A 35 3.11 -2.99 -5.36
C GLY A 35 4.51 -3.11 -5.99
N ASP A 36 5.56 -3.16 -5.16
CA ASP A 36 6.94 -3.32 -5.61
C ASP A 36 7.26 -4.70 -6.19
N PHE A 37 6.45 -5.73 -5.92
CA PHE A 37 6.68 -7.09 -6.46
C PHE A 37 6.60 -7.18 -7.99
N GLY A 38 5.93 -6.23 -8.64
CA GLY A 38 5.90 -6.12 -10.09
C GLY A 38 7.20 -5.58 -10.71
N MET A 39 8.09 -5.01 -9.90
CA MET A 39 9.34 -4.39 -10.32
C MET A 39 10.51 -5.37 -10.20
N LYS A 40 11.59 -5.12 -10.97
CA LYS A 40 12.85 -5.86 -10.80
C LYS A 40 13.81 -5.00 -9.97
N PRO A 41 14.39 -5.48 -8.90
CA PRO A 41 14.28 -6.74 -8.18
C PRO A 41 13.36 -6.63 -6.94
N GLY A 42 12.06 -6.45 -7.14
CA GLY A 42 11.10 -6.13 -6.07
C GLY A 42 11.11 -7.10 -4.89
N TYR A 43 11.25 -8.41 -5.14
CA TYR A 43 11.30 -9.40 -4.05
C TYR A 43 12.52 -9.23 -3.16
N GLU A 44 13.71 -9.03 -3.75
CA GLU A 44 14.95 -8.81 -3.00
C GLU A 44 14.88 -7.49 -2.24
N ARG A 45 14.38 -6.42 -2.87
CA ARG A 45 14.21 -5.13 -2.19
C ARG A 45 13.28 -5.26 -0.99
N MET A 46 12.11 -5.89 -1.17
CA MET A 46 11.17 -6.12 -0.07
C MET A 46 11.80 -6.95 1.05
N HIS A 47 12.57 -7.99 0.72
CA HIS A 47 13.29 -8.77 1.72
C HIS A 47 14.21 -7.88 2.58
N TRP A 48 15.03 -7.04 1.94
CA TRP A 48 15.93 -6.15 2.66
C TRP A 48 15.21 -5.05 3.44
N THR A 49 14.12 -4.51 2.88
CA THR A 49 13.26 -3.54 3.57
C THR A 49 12.70 -4.13 4.87
N ILE A 50 12.16 -5.35 4.82
CA ILE A 50 11.62 -6.05 5.99
C ILE A 50 12.72 -6.50 6.95
N ASP A 51 13.90 -6.87 6.44
CA ASP A 51 15.05 -7.26 7.28
C ASP A 51 15.55 -6.06 8.10
N GLY A 52 15.57 -4.88 7.51
CA GLY A 52 15.96 -3.64 8.16
C GLY A 52 14.88 -2.96 9.01
N ALA A 53 13.71 -3.60 9.19
CA ALA A 53 12.55 -2.92 9.79
C ALA A 53 12.70 -2.56 11.27
N PHE A 54 13.54 -3.28 12.03
CA PHE A 54 13.64 -3.08 13.47
C PHE A 54 14.88 -2.27 13.85
N ALA A 55 14.70 -1.28 14.73
CA ALA A 55 15.80 -0.54 15.34
C ALA A 55 16.44 -1.40 16.44
N GLY A 56 17.61 -1.92 16.15
CA GLY A 56 18.40 -2.73 17.08
C GLY A 56 19.85 -2.85 16.61
N MET A 57 20.75 -3.30 17.49
CA MET A 57 22.17 -3.37 17.17
C MET A 57 22.52 -4.41 16.08
N ASP A 58 21.60 -5.32 15.77
CA ASP A 58 21.81 -6.42 14.81
C ASP A 58 20.66 -6.64 13.83
N GLY A 59 19.63 -5.78 13.88
CA GLY A 59 18.44 -5.93 13.01
C GLY A 59 17.59 -7.17 13.30
N SER A 60 17.85 -7.88 14.41
CA SER A 60 17.10 -9.07 14.77
C SER A 60 15.66 -8.72 15.13
N ALA A 61 14.72 -9.48 14.60
CA ALA A 61 13.35 -9.43 15.08
C ALA A 61 13.32 -9.85 16.55
N PRO A 62 12.53 -9.17 17.40
CA PRO A 62 12.39 -9.57 18.80
C PRO A 62 11.95 -11.04 18.90
N GLU A 63 12.71 -11.86 19.60
CA GLU A 63 12.36 -13.26 19.82
C GLU A 63 11.40 -13.40 21.00
N GLY A 64 10.13 -13.72 20.71
CA GLY A 64 9.14 -14.18 21.68
C GLY A 64 8.21 -13.10 22.28
N PRO A 65 7.11 -13.52 22.91
CA PRO A 65 6.03 -12.64 23.37
C PRO A 65 6.38 -11.71 24.54
N GLY A 66 7.59 -11.84 25.13
CA GLY A 66 8.04 -10.99 26.26
C GLY A 66 8.72 -9.68 25.84
N HIS A 67 9.02 -9.47 24.56
CA HIS A 67 9.77 -8.32 24.06
C HIS A 67 8.91 -7.29 23.33
N ALA A 68 7.60 -7.44 23.33
CA ALA A 68 6.68 -6.54 22.62
C ALA A 68 6.76 -5.06 23.09
N GLY A 69 7.30 -4.82 24.29
CA GLY A 69 7.45 -3.45 24.83
C GLY A 69 8.66 -2.67 24.31
N ASP A 70 9.63 -3.34 23.69
CA ASP A 70 10.89 -2.73 23.23
C ASP A 70 11.00 -2.65 21.70
N ILE A 71 9.94 -3.04 20.97
CA ILE A 71 9.94 -2.97 19.50
C ILE A 71 9.87 -1.51 19.07
N ARG A 72 10.83 -1.11 18.26
CA ARG A 72 10.80 0.17 17.54
C ARG A 72 11.12 -0.10 16.07
N LEU A 73 10.29 0.46 15.20
CA LEU A 73 10.59 0.46 13.77
C LEU A 73 11.75 1.42 13.49
N SER A 74 12.65 1.02 12.60
CA SER A 74 13.81 1.83 12.24
C SER A 74 13.40 3.02 11.38
N ASP A 75 14.11 4.14 11.52
CA ASP A 75 13.88 5.33 10.70
C ASP A 75 14.15 5.02 9.21
N GLY A 76 15.11 4.13 8.92
CA GLY A 76 15.38 3.66 7.56
C GLY A 76 14.21 2.89 6.94
N PHE A 77 13.59 2.00 7.70
CA PHE A 77 12.39 1.29 7.24
C PHE A 77 11.22 2.24 6.98
N LEU A 78 10.99 3.20 7.89
CA LEU A 78 9.91 4.18 7.71
C LEU A 78 10.15 5.08 6.49
N GLN A 79 11.40 5.45 6.22
CA GLN A 79 11.78 6.21 5.03
C GLN A 79 11.54 5.39 3.77
N GLU A 80 12.00 4.14 3.71
CA GLU A 80 11.79 3.26 2.57
C GLU A 80 10.30 2.99 2.32
N ALA A 81 9.53 2.74 3.37
CA ALA A 81 8.09 2.55 3.27
C ALA A 81 7.39 3.81 2.71
N MET A 82 7.83 4.99 3.11
CA MET A 82 7.35 6.26 2.56
C MET A 82 7.70 6.36 1.06
N ASP A 83 8.94 6.11 0.70
CA ASP A 83 9.42 6.24 -0.68
C ASP A 83 8.71 5.26 -1.64
N LEU A 84 8.42 4.05 -1.17
CA LEU A 84 7.71 3.03 -1.95
C LEU A 84 6.19 3.28 -2.06
N THR A 85 5.59 4.03 -1.15
CA THR A 85 4.13 4.22 -1.11
C THR A 85 3.67 5.62 -1.45
N SER A 86 4.53 6.64 -1.40
CA SER A 86 4.16 8.02 -1.74
C SER A 86 4.28 8.30 -3.23
N SER A 87 3.42 9.18 -3.73
CA SER A 87 3.28 9.47 -5.16
C SER A 87 3.71 10.88 -5.56
N TYR A 88 4.60 11.52 -4.79
CA TYR A 88 5.04 12.89 -5.09
C TYR A 88 5.67 13.03 -6.48
N ALA A 89 6.38 12.02 -6.97
CA ALA A 89 6.99 12.03 -8.29
C ALA A 89 5.99 11.80 -9.44
N SER A 90 4.86 11.14 -9.16
CA SER A 90 3.87 10.75 -10.16
C SER A 90 2.43 10.83 -9.58
N PRO A 91 1.99 12.02 -9.16
CA PRO A 91 0.77 12.16 -8.36
C PRO A 91 -0.52 11.78 -9.12
N LEU A 92 -0.50 11.79 -10.46
CA LEU A 92 -1.65 11.39 -11.28
C LEU A 92 -1.70 9.87 -11.55
N TYR A 93 -0.67 9.12 -11.17
CA TYR A 93 -0.60 7.68 -11.43
C TYR A 93 -1.84 6.95 -10.86
N TRP A 94 -2.07 7.09 -9.56
CA TRP A 94 -3.19 6.42 -8.91
C TRP A 94 -4.57 6.97 -9.28
N PRO A 95 -4.80 8.30 -9.41
CA PRO A 95 -6.07 8.81 -9.92
C PRO A 95 -6.45 8.29 -11.30
N LEU A 96 -5.47 8.06 -12.17
CA LEU A 96 -5.71 7.60 -13.54
C LEU A 96 -5.58 6.08 -13.72
N GLN A 97 -5.23 5.35 -12.67
CA GLN A 97 -4.95 3.91 -12.72
C GLN A 97 -6.08 3.10 -13.34
N GLU A 98 -7.32 3.40 -12.97
CA GLU A 98 -8.48 2.64 -13.44
C GLU A 98 -8.69 2.74 -14.94
N PHE A 99 -8.36 3.88 -15.54
CA PHE A 99 -8.48 4.09 -16.99
C PHE A 99 -7.50 3.26 -17.82
N ILE A 100 -6.42 2.76 -17.20
CA ILE A 100 -5.40 1.95 -17.88
C ILE A 100 -5.95 0.56 -18.20
N TYR A 101 -6.85 0.05 -17.36
CA TYR A 101 -7.33 -1.32 -17.45
C TYR A 101 -8.51 -1.52 -18.39
N GLN A 102 -9.14 -0.45 -18.86
CA GLN A 102 -10.33 -0.54 -19.69
C GLN A 102 -10.33 0.45 -20.84
N ASN A 103 -10.66 -0.04 -22.01
CA ASN A 103 -10.82 0.75 -23.23
C ASN A 103 -11.91 0.15 -24.13
N GLY A 104 -12.66 1.01 -24.80
CA GLY A 104 -13.69 0.61 -25.77
C GLY A 104 -15.03 0.19 -25.14
N ASP A 105 -15.68 -0.79 -25.75
CA ASP A 105 -17.05 -1.24 -25.40
C ASP A 105 -17.11 -2.12 -24.14
N CYS A 106 -16.09 -2.09 -23.31
CA CYS A 106 -16.09 -2.83 -22.05
C CYS A 106 -16.93 -2.08 -21.00
N ALA A 107 -17.59 -2.84 -20.14
CA ALA A 107 -18.21 -2.26 -18.95
C ALA A 107 -17.13 -1.65 -18.04
N PRO A 108 -17.42 -0.56 -17.30
CA PRO A 108 -16.47 0.01 -16.33
C PRO A 108 -15.95 -1.05 -15.36
N ALA A 109 -14.65 -1.00 -15.02
CA ALA A 109 -14.05 -1.90 -14.01
C ALA A 109 -14.72 -1.72 -12.64
N GLY A 110 -15.29 -0.53 -12.40
CA GLY A 110 -15.96 -0.21 -11.15
C GLY A 110 -15.02 -0.35 -9.94
N TRP A 111 -13.71 -0.13 -10.15
CA TRP A 111 -12.70 -0.27 -9.09
C TRP A 111 -12.67 -1.69 -8.51
N ALA A 112 -12.72 -2.69 -9.40
CA ALA A 112 -12.83 -4.12 -9.06
C ALA A 112 -11.78 -4.58 -8.06
N ALA A 113 -10.53 -4.11 -8.18
CA ALA A 113 -9.44 -4.45 -7.25
C ALA A 113 -9.79 -4.01 -5.82
N SER A 114 -10.29 -2.79 -5.64
CA SER A 114 -10.72 -2.28 -4.33
C SER A 114 -11.87 -3.13 -3.74
N HIS A 115 -12.85 -3.51 -4.56
CA HIS A 115 -13.96 -4.38 -4.13
C HIS A 115 -13.48 -5.77 -3.71
N VAL A 116 -12.57 -6.38 -4.48
CA VAL A 116 -11.99 -7.69 -4.14
C VAL A 116 -11.20 -7.61 -2.83
N ILE A 117 -10.34 -6.61 -2.68
CA ILE A 117 -9.54 -6.41 -1.46
C ILE A 117 -10.45 -6.17 -0.25
N GLY A 118 -11.54 -5.41 -0.42
CA GLY A 118 -12.50 -5.12 0.66
C GLY A 118 -13.37 -6.31 1.04
N SER A 119 -13.59 -7.28 0.15
CA SER A 119 -14.49 -8.43 0.36
C SER A 119 -13.76 -9.73 0.71
N ASP A 120 -12.50 -9.89 0.34
CA ASP A 120 -11.73 -11.11 0.60
C ASP A 120 -11.03 -11.03 1.96
N PRO A 121 -11.37 -11.89 2.93
CA PRO A 121 -10.81 -11.86 4.27
C PRO A 121 -9.30 -12.06 4.31
N ARG A 122 -8.68 -12.60 3.25
CA ARG A 122 -7.22 -12.74 3.17
C ARG A 122 -6.51 -11.39 3.14
N PHE A 123 -7.17 -10.34 2.65
CA PHE A 123 -6.65 -8.97 2.60
C PHE A 123 -7.11 -8.09 3.77
N SER A 124 -7.79 -8.67 4.76
CA SER A 124 -8.08 -7.96 6.01
C SER A 124 -6.78 -7.47 6.65
N THR A 125 -6.80 -6.26 7.22
CA THR A 125 -5.68 -5.72 8.01
C THR A 125 -5.40 -6.53 9.27
N ASP A 126 -6.39 -7.30 9.74
CA ASP A 126 -6.29 -8.19 10.90
C ASP A 126 -5.87 -9.62 10.53
N ALA A 127 -5.83 -9.95 9.23
CA ALA A 127 -5.44 -11.29 8.78
C ALA A 127 -3.98 -11.59 9.11
N ARG A 128 -3.73 -12.82 9.57
CA ARG A 128 -2.37 -13.34 9.78
C ARG A 128 -2.27 -14.74 9.16
N PRO A 129 -1.23 -15.01 8.38
CA PRO A 129 -0.18 -14.07 7.98
C PRO A 129 -0.74 -12.90 7.16
N LEU A 130 -0.15 -11.70 7.34
CA LEU A 130 -0.53 -10.54 6.57
C LEU A 130 -0.21 -10.77 5.09
N ALA A 131 -1.21 -10.58 4.21
CA ALA A 131 -1.01 -10.61 2.77
C ALA A 131 -0.66 -9.20 2.26
N PHE A 132 0.32 -9.11 1.37
CA PHE A 132 0.56 -7.89 0.61
C PHE A 132 -0.47 -7.72 -0.50
N ILE A 133 -0.72 -6.47 -0.87
CA ILE A 133 -1.57 -6.08 -1.98
C ILE A 133 -0.64 -5.72 -3.14
N GLY A 134 -1.00 -6.14 -4.35
CA GLY A 134 -0.32 -5.69 -5.55
C GLY A 134 -0.72 -4.27 -5.94
N GLU A 135 -0.48 -3.92 -7.18
CA GLU A 135 -0.82 -2.62 -7.74
C GLU A 135 -2.35 -2.45 -7.81
N ALA A 136 -2.89 -1.65 -6.92
CA ALA A 136 -4.32 -1.34 -6.86
C ALA A 136 -4.54 0.05 -6.25
N ALA A 137 -5.39 0.85 -6.87
CA ALA A 137 -5.85 2.09 -6.29
C ALA A 137 -6.92 1.81 -5.22
N LEU A 138 -6.70 2.30 -4.02
CA LEU A 138 -7.59 2.11 -2.88
C LEU A 138 -8.06 3.47 -2.34
N PRO A 139 -9.32 3.59 -1.89
CA PRO A 139 -9.83 4.85 -1.33
C PRO A 139 -8.99 5.40 -0.18
N GLU A 140 -8.48 4.53 0.69
CA GLU A 140 -7.66 4.89 1.83
C GLU A 140 -6.38 5.67 1.45
N MET A 141 -5.81 5.40 0.27
CA MET A 141 -4.63 6.12 -0.22
C MET A 141 -4.88 7.62 -0.31
N PHE A 142 -6.07 8.02 -0.77
CA PHE A 142 -6.46 9.42 -0.95
C PHE A 142 -6.84 10.12 0.36
N GLU A 143 -6.95 9.37 1.45
CA GLU A 143 -7.18 9.89 2.80
C GLU A 143 -5.89 9.95 3.64
N GLU A 144 -4.98 9.02 3.43
CA GLU A 144 -3.81 8.84 4.29
C GLU A 144 -2.52 9.44 3.70
N ASP A 145 -2.36 9.41 2.37
CA ASP A 145 -1.14 9.88 1.70
C ASP A 145 -1.24 11.37 1.32
N SER A 146 -0.38 12.19 1.90
CA SER A 146 -0.31 13.64 1.62
C SER A 146 -0.05 13.96 0.15
N SER A 147 0.59 13.08 -0.62
CA SER A 147 0.80 13.26 -2.05
C SER A 147 -0.48 13.06 -2.88
N LEU A 148 -1.45 12.31 -2.36
CA LEU A 148 -2.69 11.94 -3.04
C LEU A 148 -3.93 12.67 -2.51
N LYS A 149 -3.92 13.16 -1.27
CA LYS A 149 -5.03 13.94 -0.68
C LYS A 149 -5.61 15.04 -1.58
N PRO A 150 -4.79 15.80 -2.34
CA PRO A 150 -5.34 16.83 -3.25
C PRO A 150 -6.25 16.28 -4.35
N PHE A 151 -6.15 14.99 -4.67
CA PHE A 151 -6.93 14.34 -5.72
C PHE A 151 -8.17 13.60 -5.20
N ARG A 152 -8.41 13.58 -3.88
CA ARG A 152 -9.50 12.83 -3.25
C ARG A 152 -10.86 13.11 -3.88
N ASP A 153 -11.22 14.37 -4.03
CA ASP A 153 -12.53 14.76 -4.54
C ASP A 153 -12.70 14.40 -6.02
N LEU A 154 -11.63 14.53 -6.81
CA LEU A 154 -11.58 14.06 -8.19
C LEU A 154 -11.81 12.55 -8.27
N VAL A 155 -11.08 11.78 -7.47
CA VAL A 155 -11.19 10.30 -7.47
C VAL A 155 -12.58 9.85 -7.01
N ASN A 156 -13.15 10.48 -5.99
CA ASN A 156 -14.51 10.19 -5.54
C ASN A 156 -15.54 10.44 -6.65
N LEU A 157 -15.38 11.52 -7.43
CA LEU A 157 -16.21 11.79 -8.60
C LEU A 157 -16.04 10.71 -9.66
N MET A 158 -14.80 10.33 -9.98
CA MET A 158 -14.49 9.28 -10.96
C MET A 158 -15.03 7.91 -10.51
N MET A 159 -14.92 7.56 -9.24
CA MET A 159 -15.47 6.32 -8.69
C MET A 159 -16.99 6.25 -8.76
N SER A 160 -17.67 7.38 -8.76
CA SER A 160 -19.14 7.46 -8.89
C SER A 160 -19.62 7.41 -10.33
N ASP A 161 -18.74 7.62 -11.31
CA ASP A 161 -19.09 7.59 -12.73
C ASP A 161 -19.18 6.13 -13.22
N THR A 162 -20.31 5.81 -13.81
CA THR A 162 -20.57 4.50 -14.42
C THR A 162 -20.46 4.52 -15.95
N HIS A 163 -20.06 5.66 -16.53
CA HIS A 163 -19.96 5.83 -17.96
C HIS A 163 -18.49 5.98 -18.39
N TRP A 164 -17.88 4.87 -18.83
CA TRP A 164 -16.56 4.93 -19.43
C TRP A 164 -16.66 5.29 -20.91
N GLY A 165 -15.92 6.34 -21.29
CA GLY A 165 -15.68 6.64 -22.69
C GLY A 165 -14.52 5.81 -23.24
N THR A 166 -14.46 5.69 -24.56
CA THR A 166 -13.27 5.20 -25.26
C THR A 166 -12.23 6.30 -25.31
N ILE A 167 -11.07 6.11 -24.67
CA ILE A 167 -9.94 7.05 -24.72
C ILE A 167 -9.09 6.77 -25.97
N TYR A 168 -9.02 5.50 -26.38
CA TYR A 168 -8.23 5.07 -27.53
C TYR A 168 -9.13 4.52 -28.63
N ASP A 169 -8.86 4.92 -29.87
CA ASP A 169 -9.50 4.32 -31.04
C ASP A 169 -8.79 3.01 -31.39
N ALA A 170 -9.45 1.88 -31.13
CA ALA A 170 -8.90 0.56 -31.40
C ALA A 170 -8.80 0.25 -32.93
N ALA A 171 -9.35 1.10 -33.80
CA ALA A 171 -9.30 0.94 -35.26
C ALA A 171 -8.08 1.64 -35.90
N GLN A 172 -7.27 2.35 -35.12
CA GLN A 172 -6.00 2.94 -35.54
C GLN A 172 -4.82 2.07 -35.06
#